data_f53325f59ec2436a172fbe3f08af032a
#
_entry.id   f53325f59ec2436a172fbe3f08af032a
#
_cell.length_a   1.000
_cell.length_b   1.000
_cell.length_c   1.000
_cell.angle_alpha   90.00
_cell.angle_beta   90.00
_cell.angle_gamma   90.00
#
_symmetry.space_group_name_H-M   'P 1'
#
loop_
_entity.id
_entity.type
_entity.pdbx_description
1 polymer ?
#
loop_
_entity_poly.entity_id
_entity_poly.type
_entity_poly.pdbx_seq_one_letter_code
_entity_poly.pdbx_strand_id
1 'polypeptide(L)'
;MEKIKLNVKDREAKTPNQLRREAQLPATLYGPGEPSTNLQIEEKEFTRLPNAAHSHMIELDFGAQKTVNAIIRNVQRKASTNKIMNVELYKVRLDRKLTVTVPFTFIGVSEAVTQGGQLVEVNLEAEIECFPTDIPDTIEVDLSVLKEIDQSIHFGDLKLSEKVEILNPLDEIIVKVITPREIVEEEEVKPAVVEALAGAPVEGAPPAEGAAPAPTAKPEPPAKK
;
A
#
# COMPACT_ATOMS: atom_id res chain seq x y z
N MET A 1 16.37 -2.49 22.05
CA MET A 1 15.12 -2.01 21.39
C MET A 1 14.96 -0.54 21.70
N GLU A 2 15.05 0.32 20.72
CA GLU A 2 14.78 1.74 20.90
C GLU A 2 13.28 1.93 21.08
N LYS A 3 12.88 2.55 22.18
CA LYS A 3 11.49 2.88 22.44
C LYS A 3 11.13 4.09 21.58
N ILE A 4 10.35 3.87 20.57
CA ILE A 4 9.85 4.93 19.71
C ILE A 4 8.73 5.66 20.45
N LYS A 5 8.90 6.97 20.66
CA LYS A 5 7.89 7.82 21.30
C LYS A 5 7.18 8.66 20.26
N LEU A 6 5.86 8.77 20.40
CA LEU A 6 5.02 9.58 19.54
C LEU A 6 4.12 10.46 20.39
N ASN A 7 4.22 11.77 20.21
CA ASN A 7 3.36 12.73 20.88
C ASN A 7 1.97 12.70 20.27
N VAL A 8 0.96 12.48 21.11
CA VAL A 8 -0.44 12.44 20.70
C VAL A 8 -1.27 13.39 21.55
N LYS A 9 -2.30 13.96 20.96
CA LYS A 9 -3.27 14.81 21.66
C LYS A 9 -4.66 14.28 21.41
N ASP A 10 -5.54 14.49 22.39
CA ASP A 10 -6.96 14.23 22.18
C ASP A 10 -7.46 15.12 21.05
N ARG A 11 -8.29 14.56 20.20
CA ARG A 11 -8.80 15.27 19.03
C ARG A 11 -9.70 16.42 19.47
N GLU A 12 -9.36 17.63 19.03
CA GLU A 12 -10.23 18.79 19.14
C GLU A 12 -11.53 18.57 18.33
N ALA A 13 -12.57 19.38 18.64
CA ALA A 13 -13.87 19.31 17.96
C ALA A 13 -13.81 19.74 16.46
N LYS A 14 -12.65 19.59 15.82
CA LYS A 14 -12.42 19.88 14.40
C LYS A 14 -12.74 18.70 13.50
N THR A 15 -13.16 18.98 12.28
CA THR A 15 -13.37 17.93 11.27
C THR A 15 -12.02 17.34 10.81
N PRO A 16 -11.97 16.05 10.38
CA PRO A 16 -10.73 15.43 9.89
C PRO A 16 -10.06 16.20 8.73
N ASN A 17 -10.86 16.86 7.89
CA ASN A 17 -10.35 17.66 6.78
C ASN A 17 -9.68 18.96 7.24
N GLN A 18 -10.16 19.58 8.32
CA GLN A 18 -9.53 20.75 8.92
C GLN A 18 -8.19 20.38 9.54
N LEU A 19 -8.14 19.29 10.30
CA LEU A 19 -6.89 18.78 10.88
C LEU A 19 -5.80 18.56 9.83
N ARG A 20 -6.14 17.90 8.72
CA ARG A 20 -5.18 17.66 7.63
C ARG A 20 -4.69 18.94 6.95
N ARG A 21 -5.49 20.01 6.91
CA ARG A 21 -5.05 21.34 6.42
C ARG A 21 -4.07 22.01 7.37
N GLU A 22 -4.16 21.70 8.66
CA GLU A 22 -3.28 22.21 9.72
C GLU A 22 -2.05 21.30 9.95
N ALA A 23 -1.76 20.36 9.00
CA ALA A 23 -0.70 19.36 9.13
C ALA A 23 -0.83 18.48 10.38
N GLN A 24 -2.07 18.21 10.80
CA GLN A 24 -2.42 17.29 11.86
C GLN A 24 -3.06 16.03 11.25
N LEU A 25 -2.61 14.86 11.63
CA LEU A 25 -3.17 13.58 11.20
C LEU A 25 -4.24 13.13 12.20
N PRO A 26 -5.45 12.84 11.73
CA PRO A 26 -6.42 12.16 12.57
C PRO A 26 -5.95 10.73 12.83
N ALA A 27 -6.04 10.30 14.08
CA ALA A 27 -5.74 8.94 14.49
C ALA A 27 -6.85 8.40 15.38
N THR A 28 -6.97 7.08 15.45
CA THR A 28 -7.91 6.40 16.32
C THR A 28 -7.16 5.36 17.14
N LEU A 29 -7.24 5.47 18.45
CA LEU A 29 -6.71 4.49 19.39
C LEU A 29 -7.85 3.60 19.85
N TYR A 30 -7.69 2.30 19.71
CA TYR A 30 -8.63 1.30 20.22
C TYR A 30 -7.87 0.09 20.76
N GLY A 31 -8.52 -0.72 21.56
CA GLY A 31 -7.88 -1.90 22.15
C GLY A 31 -8.76 -2.60 23.17
N PRO A 32 -8.29 -3.71 23.72
CA PRO A 32 -9.06 -4.51 24.63
C PRO A 32 -9.35 -3.78 25.94
N GLY A 33 -10.63 -3.60 26.23
CA GLY A 33 -11.12 -3.05 27.49
C GLY A 33 -11.26 -1.54 27.56
N GLU A 34 -11.01 -0.81 26.49
CA GLU A 34 -11.23 0.64 26.43
C GLU A 34 -12.05 1.02 25.18
N PRO A 35 -12.89 2.08 25.28
CA PRO A 35 -13.59 2.59 24.11
C PRO A 35 -12.59 3.21 23.11
N SER A 36 -12.96 3.25 21.85
CA SER A 36 -12.15 3.92 20.84
C SER A 36 -12.05 5.42 21.11
N THR A 37 -10.82 5.93 21.15
CA THR A 37 -10.52 7.34 21.38
C THR A 37 -9.98 7.96 20.10
N ASN A 38 -10.52 9.13 19.73
CA ASN A 38 -10.03 9.88 18.59
C ASN A 38 -8.87 10.78 19.02
N LEU A 39 -7.76 10.67 18.29
CA LEU A 39 -6.52 11.39 18.56
C LEU A 39 -6.15 12.26 17.36
N GLN A 40 -5.21 13.17 17.60
CA GLN A 40 -4.51 13.93 16.57
C GLN A 40 -3.00 13.84 16.79
N ILE A 41 -2.27 13.69 15.69
CA ILE A 41 -0.82 13.51 15.66
C ILE A 41 -0.24 14.56 14.71
N GLU A 42 0.92 15.09 14.97
CA GLU A 42 1.60 15.97 14.03
C GLU A 42 2.13 15.15 12.83
N GLU A 43 1.78 15.57 11.59
CA GLU A 43 2.17 14.87 10.35
C GLU A 43 3.69 14.73 10.22
N LYS A 44 4.43 15.75 10.64
CA LYS A 44 5.91 15.75 10.60
C LYS A 44 6.53 14.72 11.54
N GLU A 45 6.00 14.58 12.75
CA GLU A 45 6.49 13.60 13.72
C GLU A 45 6.22 12.18 13.22
N PHE A 46 5.01 11.93 12.69
CA PHE A 46 4.65 10.63 12.15
C PHE A 46 5.49 10.25 10.91
N THR A 47 5.74 11.19 10.02
CA THR A 47 6.54 10.94 8.81
C THR A 47 8.03 10.69 9.11
N ARG A 48 8.54 11.16 10.24
CA ARG A 48 9.92 10.89 10.67
C ARG A 48 10.12 9.49 11.26
N LEU A 49 9.04 8.79 11.56
CA LEU A 49 9.16 7.43 12.08
C LEU A 49 9.80 6.52 11.03
N PRO A 50 10.73 5.65 11.42
CA PRO A 50 11.29 4.64 10.53
C PRO A 50 10.21 3.66 10.09
N ASN A 51 10.39 3.03 8.93
CA ASN A 51 9.44 2.01 8.45
C ASN A 51 9.26 0.86 9.45
N ALA A 52 10.32 0.49 10.15
CA ALA A 52 10.25 -0.49 11.24
C ALA A 52 9.27 -0.10 12.37
N ALA A 53 8.97 1.19 12.56
CA ALA A 53 7.99 1.63 13.55
C ALA A 53 6.57 1.12 13.29
N HIS A 54 6.26 0.75 12.05
CA HIS A 54 4.95 0.17 11.71
C HIS A 54 4.75 -1.22 12.31
N SER A 55 5.84 -1.95 12.54
CA SER A 55 5.81 -3.30 13.13
C SER A 55 6.03 -3.27 14.64
N HIS A 56 6.67 -2.22 15.17
CA HIS A 56 7.06 -2.15 16.58
C HIS A 56 6.03 -1.51 17.49
N MET A 57 6.25 -1.77 18.78
CA MET A 57 5.53 -1.11 19.86
C MET A 57 6.00 0.34 20.01
N ILE A 58 5.05 1.28 19.95
CA ILE A 58 5.26 2.71 20.10
C ILE A 58 4.69 3.16 21.45
N GLU A 59 5.44 3.99 22.18
CA GLU A 59 4.95 4.68 23.36
C GLU A 59 4.23 5.97 22.93
N LEU A 60 2.91 6.01 23.10
CA LEU A 60 2.10 7.20 22.87
C LEU A 60 2.18 8.09 24.12
N ASP A 61 2.68 9.32 23.96
CA ASP A 61 2.76 10.30 25.03
C ASP A 61 1.61 11.31 24.92
N PHE A 62 0.73 11.32 25.89
CA PHE A 62 -0.39 12.28 26.01
C PHE A 62 -0.02 13.59 26.73
N GLY A 63 1.26 13.79 27.05
CA GLY A 63 1.75 15.03 27.65
C GLY A 63 1.46 15.22 29.15
N ALA A 64 0.63 14.37 29.77
CA ALA A 64 0.26 14.47 31.19
C ALA A 64 0.76 13.27 32.00
N GLN A 65 1.99 12.81 31.78
CA GLN A 65 2.57 11.58 32.37
C GLN A 65 1.79 10.29 32.08
N LYS A 66 0.87 10.33 31.11
CA LYS A 66 0.13 9.15 30.67
C LYS A 66 0.76 8.63 29.38
N THR A 67 1.50 7.54 29.50
CA THR A 67 2.03 6.81 28.35
C THR A 67 1.22 5.55 28.10
N VAL A 68 0.93 5.27 26.86
CA VAL A 68 0.20 4.07 26.43
C VAL A 68 0.99 3.36 25.36
N ASN A 69 1.18 2.06 25.52
CA ASN A 69 1.83 1.23 24.51
C ASN A 69 0.81 0.85 23.43
N ALA A 70 1.14 1.17 22.20
CA ALA A 70 0.31 0.86 21.04
C ALA A 70 1.16 0.39 19.86
N ILE A 71 0.53 -0.26 18.89
CA ILE A 71 1.12 -0.61 17.60
C ILE A 71 0.32 0.08 16.51
N ILE A 72 0.97 0.49 15.44
CA ILE A 72 0.30 0.99 14.24
C ILE A 72 -0.33 -0.20 13.54
N ARG A 73 -1.66 -0.26 13.52
CA ARG A 73 -2.40 -1.35 12.87
C ARG A 73 -2.61 -1.10 11.39
N ASN A 74 -2.93 0.14 11.04
CA ASN A 74 -3.22 0.51 9.67
C ASN A 74 -2.89 1.98 9.42
N VAL A 75 -2.35 2.28 8.24
CA VAL A 75 -2.10 3.65 7.78
C VAL A 75 -2.79 3.85 6.45
N GLN A 76 -3.92 4.55 6.49
CA GLN A 76 -4.68 4.86 5.29
C GLN A 76 -4.01 5.98 4.51
N ARG A 77 -3.69 5.73 3.24
CA ARG A 77 -3.09 6.71 2.33
C ARG A 77 -4.03 7.01 1.17
N LYS A 78 -3.99 8.25 0.71
CA LYS A 78 -4.73 8.66 -0.48
C LYS A 78 -4.01 8.16 -1.72
N ALA A 79 -4.65 7.31 -2.54
CA ALA A 79 -4.04 6.67 -3.71
C ALA A 79 -3.41 7.66 -4.70
N SER A 80 -4.03 8.85 -4.92
CA SER A 80 -3.55 9.82 -5.91
C SER A 80 -2.35 10.65 -5.47
N THR A 81 -2.13 10.84 -4.15
CA THR A 81 -1.09 11.76 -3.62
C THR A 81 -0.20 11.11 -2.58
N ASN A 82 -0.43 9.85 -2.25
CA ASN A 82 0.23 9.08 -1.21
C ASN A 82 0.22 9.75 0.19
N LYS A 83 -0.60 10.80 0.37
CA LYS A 83 -0.73 11.49 1.67
C LYS A 83 -1.47 10.61 2.66
N ILE A 84 -0.99 10.63 3.90
CA ILE A 84 -1.62 9.91 5.01
C ILE A 84 -2.97 10.55 5.33
N MET A 85 -4.01 9.74 5.39
CA MET A 85 -5.37 10.17 5.65
C MET A 85 -5.82 9.87 7.08
N ASN A 86 -5.42 8.73 7.60
CA ASN A 86 -5.77 8.27 8.93
C ASN A 86 -4.75 7.27 9.45
N VAL A 87 -4.58 7.20 10.76
CA VAL A 87 -3.72 6.23 11.43
C VAL A 87 -4.55 5.48 12.46
N GLU A 88 -4.49 4.16 12.42
CA GLU A 88 -5.14 3.29 13.39
C GLU A 88 -4.09 2.74 14.36
N LEU A 89 -4.29 3.05 15.63
CA LEU A 89 -3.42 2.63 16.71
C LEU A 89 -4.13 1.59 17.55
N TYR A 90 -3.49 0.46 17.76
CA TYR A 90 -4.01 -0.61 18.59
C TYR A 90 -3.26 -0.66 19.92
N LYS A 91 -3.99 -0.48 21.03
CA LYS A 91 -3.42 -0.60 22.38
C LYS A 91 -3.07 -2.05 22.68
N VAL A 92 -1.83 -2.29 23.02
CA VAL A 92 -1.29 -3.63 23.21
C VAL A 92 -1.27 -4.03 24.67
N ARG A 93 -1.56 -5.29 24.94
CA ARG A 93 -1.27 -5.97 26.19
C ARG A 93 -0.09 -6.89 26.01
N LEU A 94 0.88 -6.83 26.91
CA LEU A 94 2.10 -7.65 26.84
C LEU A 94 1.83 -9.16 27.02
N ASP A 95 0.67 -9.52 27.59
CA ASP A 95 0.31 -10.89 27.95
C ASP A 95 -0.33 -11.70 26.82
N ARG A 96 -0.53 -11.10 25.64
CA ARG A 96 -1.23 -11.76 24.54
C ARG A 96 -0.44 -11.67 23.25
N LYS A 97 -0.44 -12.76 22.48
CA LYS A 97 0.01 -12.76 21.11
C LYS A 97 -0.83 -11.80 20.27
N LEU A 98 -0.23 -11.19 19.29
CA LEU A 98 -0.89 -10.30 18.36
C LEU A 98 -0.37 -10.55 16.95
N THR A 99 -1.21 -10.27 15.97
CA THR A 99 -0.85 -10.33 14.56
C THR A 99 -0.30 -8.98 14.14
N VAL A 100 0.89 -8.97 13.57
CA VAL A 100 1.53 -7.79 13.00
C VAL A 100 2.04 -8.08 11.60
N THR A 101 2.11 -7.04 10.80
CA THR A 101 2.69 -7.09 9.47
C THR A 101 4.12 -6.57 9.55
N VAL A 102 5.09 -7.36 9.11
CA VAL A 102 6.52 -7.04 9.15
C VAL A 102 7.07 -6.99 7.73
N PRO A 103 7.80 -5.92 7.36
CA PRO A 103 8.38 -5.79 6.03
C PRO A 103 9.58 -6.72 5.84
N PHE A 104 9.79 -7.16 4.59
CA PHE A 104 10.98 -7.88 4.19
C PHE A 104 12.15 -6.94 3.93
N THR A 105 13.34 -7.42 4.25
CA THR A 105 14.60 -6.82 3.80
C THR A 105 15.34 -7.84 2.96
N PHE A 106 15.53 -7.53 1.68
CA PHE A 106 16.22 -8.39 0.74
C PHE A 106 17.72 -8.19 0.85
N ILE A 107 18.46 -9.26 1.14
CA ILE A 107 19.92 -9.25 1.32
C ILE A 107 20.57 -10.10 0.24
N GLY A 108 21.75 -9.68 -0.20
CA GLY A 108 22.52 -10.39 -1.22
C GLY A 108 22.15 -10.01 -2.65
N VAL A 109 22.84 -10.62 -3.59
CA VAL A 109 22.62 -10.42 -5.03
C VAL A 109 22.35 -11.78 -5.66
N SER A 110 21.27 -11.87 -6.40
CA SER A 110 20.91 -13.09 -7.14
C SER A 110 21.79 -13.26 -8.37
N GLU A 111 22.34 -14.45 -8.56
CA GLU A 111 23.08 -14.83 -9.77
C GLU A 111 22.16 -14.78 -11.00
N ALA A 112 20.89 -15.16 -10.86
CA ALA A 112 19.90 -15.12 -11.93
C ALA A 112 19.64 -13.69 -12.43
N VAL A 113 19.65 -12.69 -11.53
CA VAL A 113 19.54 -11.27 -11.92
C VAL A 113 20.79 -10.82 -12.67
N THR A 114 21.98 -11.27 -12.26
CA THR A 114 23.24 -10.96 -12.96
C THR A 114 23.27 -11.55 -14.37
N GLN A 115 22.58 -12.68 -14.58
CA GLN A 115 22.42 -13.32 -15.90
C GLN A 115 21.35 -12.68 -16.78
N GLY A 116 20.76 -11.58 -16.34
CA GLY A 116 19.74 -10.82 -17.09
C GLY A 116 18.29 -11.11 -16.68
N GLY A 117 18.07 -11.85 -15.61
CA GLY A 117 16.73 -12.02 -15.03
C GLY A 117 16.21 -10.74 -14.35
N GLN A 118 14.90 -10.54 -14.32
CA GLN A 118 14.26 -9.47 -13.59
C GLN A 118 13.71 -10.01 -12.28
N LEU A 119 14.09 -9.39 -11.16
CA LEU A 119 13.54 -9.68 -9.85
C LEU A 119 12.14 -9.06 -9.74
N VAL A 120 11.16 -9.85 -9.37
CA VAL A 120 9.79 -9.40 -9.08
C VAL A 120 9.47 -9.73 -7.63
N GLU A 121 9.28 -8.69 -6.86
CA GLU A 121 8.82 -8.78 -5.48
C GLU A 121 7.29 -8.87 -5.51
N VAL A 122 6.75 -10.03 -5.11
CA VAL A 122 5.31 -10.30 -5.08
C VAL A 122 4.74 -9.84 -3.77
N ASN A 123 5.36 -10.23 -2.67
CA ASN A 123 4.98 -9.85 -1.32
C ASN A 123 6.13 -9.06 -0.68
N LEU A 124 5.81 -7.88 -0.17
CA LEU A 124 6.78 -6.99 0.50
C LEU A 124 6.73 -7.12 2.03
N GLU A 125 5.71 -7.77 2.54
CA GLU A 125 5.40 -7.84 3.96
C GLU A 125 4.89 -9.24 4.32
N ALA A 126 5.14 -9.69 5.56
CA ALA A 126 4.60 -10.92 6.12
C ALA A 126 3.67 -10.65 7.29
N GLU A 127 2.58 -11.39 7.38
CA GLU A 127 1.73 -11.41 8.56
C GLU A 127 2.24 -12.47 9.54
N ILE A 128 2.64 -12.04 10.72
CA ILE A 128 3.17 -12.91 11.77
C ILE A 128 2.37 -12.78 13.05
N GLU A 129 2.29 -13.87 13.80
CA GLU A 129 1.75 -13.90 15.16
C GLU A 129 2.89 -14.08 16.18
N CYS A 130 3.06 -13.10 17.05
CA CYS A 130 4.11 -13.12 18.08
C CYS A 130 3.70 -12.30 19.32
N PHE A 131 4.52 -12.38 20.37
CA PHE A 131 4.37 -11.48 21.50
C PHE A 131 4.95 -10.10 21.19
N PRO A 132 4.41 -9.02 21.76
CA PRO A 132 4.87 -7.64 21.52
C PRO A 132 6.36 -7.41 21.80
N THR A 133 6.96 -8.23 22.64
CA THR A 133 8.39 -8.18 22.98
C THR A 133 9.30 -8.86 21.98
N ASP A 134 8.76 -9.77 21.18
CA ASP A 134 9.53 -10.62 20.25
C ASP A 134 9.29 -10.27 18.77
N ILE A 135 8.72 -9.09 18.51
CA ILE A 135 8.47 -8.60 17.14
C ILE A 135 9.82 -8.27 16.48
N PRO A 136 10.18 -8.86 15.32
CA PRO A 136 11.37 -8.49 14.57
C PRO A 136 11.18 -7.15 13.84
N ASP A 137 12.26 -6.39 13.67
CA ASP A 137 12.25 -5.12 12.92
C ASP A 137 11.95 -5.35 11.45
N THR A 138 12.59 -6.37 10.89
CA THR A 138 12.46 -6.80 9.50
C THR A 138 12.71 -8.30 9.41
N ILE A 139 12.23 -8.92 8.36
CA ILE A 139 12.53 -10.32 8.04
C ILE A 139 13.53 -10.32 6.88
N GLU A 140 14.69 -10.91 7.12
CA GLU A 140 15.75 -10.99 6.12
C GLU A 140 15.48 -12.12 5.14
N VAL A 141 15.50 -11.79 3.85
CA VAL A 141 15.36 -12.75 2.75
C VAL A 141 16.63 -12.75 1.92
N ASP A 142 17.32 -13.87 1.87
CA ASP A 142 18.58 -14.01 1.14
C ASP A 142 18.31 -14.31 -0.34
N LEU A 143 18.62 -13.34 -1.20
CA LEU A 143 18.49 -13.48 -2.65
C LEU A 143 19.58 -14.34 -3.30
N SER A 144 20.66 -14.67 -2.58
CA SER A 144 21.77 -15.49 -3.11
C SER A 144 21.34 -16.93 -3.40
N VAL A 145 20.21 -17.35 -2.87
CA VAL A 145 19.60 -18.66 -3.13
C VAL A 145 19.09 -18.78 -4.57
N LEU A 146 18.69 -17.65 -5.18
CA LEU A 146 18.15 -17.58 -6.54
C LEU A 146 19.27 -17.63 -7.58
N LYS A 147 19.59 -18.82 -8.08
CA LYS A 147 20.66 -19.06 -9.08
C LYS A 147 20.16 -19.12 -10.51
N GLU A 148 18.95 -19.59 -10.70
CA GLU A 148 18.34 -19.82 -12.00
C GLU A 148 17.15 -18.88 -12.25
N ILE A 149 16.91 -18.60 -13.52
CA ILE A 149 15.72 -17.86 -13.96
C ILE A 149 14.49 -18.74 -13.69
N ASP A 150 13.36 -18.14 -13.33
CA ASP A 150 12.11 -18.75 -12.88
C ASP A 150 12.13 -19.37 -11.47
N GLN A 151 13.25 -19.30 -10.73
CA GLN A 151 13.22 -19.63 -9.31
C GLN A 151 12.42 -18.62 -8.49
N SER A 152 11.82 -19.12 -7.41
CA SER A 152 11.04 -18.36 -6.43
C SER A 152 11.44 -18.71 -5.01
N ILE A 153 11.29 -17.76 -4.10
CA ILE A 153 11.41 -17.97 -2.65
C ILE A 153 10.00 -17.93 -2.08
N HIS A 154 9.66 -18.90 -1.26
CA HIS A 154 8.36 -19.03 -0.60
C HIS A 154 8.45 -18.68 0.88
N PHE A 155 7.30 -18.45 1.52
CA PHE A 155 7.24 -18.20 2.96
C PHE A 155 7.81 -19.37 3.77
N GLY A 156 7.72 -20.60 3.26
CA GLY A 156 8.29 -21.79 3.90
C GLY A 156 9.83 -21.83 3.97
N ASP A 157 10.52 -21.03 3.14
CA ASP A 157 11.97 -20.98 3.08
C ASP A 157 12.57 -19.97 4.07
N LEU A 158 11.73 -19.21 4.77
CA LEU A 158 12.15 -18.18 5.71
C LEU A 158 12.74 -18.78 6.99
N LYS A 159 13.87 -18.25 7.41
CA LYS A 159 14.49 -18.58 8.70
C LYS A 159 14.00 -17.64 9.78
N LEU A 160 12.94 -18.02 10.49
CA LEU A 160 12.40 -17.26 11.60
C LEU A 160 12.76 -17.87 12.95
N SER A 161 12.68 -17.05 13.98
CA SER A 161 12.81 -17.51 15.37
C SER A 161 11.59 -18.37 15.76
N GLU A 162 11.78 -19.39 16.59
CA GLU A 162 10.72 -20.29 17.08
C GLU A 162 9.55 -19.59 17.77
N LYS A 163 9.72 -18.31 18.15
CA LYS A 163 8.72 -17.49 18.83
C LYS A 163 7.77 -16.75 17.90
N VAL A 164 8.00 -16.83 16.59
CA VAL A 164 7.25 -16.11 15.57
C VAL A 164 6.56 -17.13 14.67
N GLU A 165 5.25 -17.05 14.58
CA GLU A 165 4.43 -17.90 13.71
C GLU A 165 3.98 -17.10 12.47
N ILE A 166 4.20 -17.64 11.27
CA ILE A 166 3.73 -17.05 10.02
C ILE A 166 2.25 -17.44 9.84
N LEU A 167 1.41 -16.45 9.53
CA LEU A 167 0.00 -16.67 9.23
C LEU A 167 -0.25 -16.84 7.72
N ASN A 168 0.65 -16.32 6.89
CA ASN A 168 0.56 -16.49 5.44
C ASN A 168 0.71 -17.97 5.04
N PRO A 169 0.08 -18.39 3.92
CA PRO A 169 0.30 -19.71 3.35
C PRO A 169 1.78 -19.94 3.01
N LEU A 170 2.35 -21.07 3.46
CA LEU A 170 3.77 -21.39 3.26
C LEU A 170 4.15 -21.55 1.77
N ASP A 171 3.18 -21.87 0.92
CA ASP A 171 3.36 -22.05 -0.52
C ASP A 171 3.32 -20.71 -1.29
N GLU A 172 3.00 -19.61 -0.63
CA GLU A 172 2.93 -18.30 -1.27
C GLU A 172 4.33 -17.77 -1.60
N ILE A 173 4.45 -17.10 -2.76
CA ILE A 173 5.73 -16.61 -3.28
C ILE A 173 6.02 -15.22 -2.70
N ILE A 174 7.21 -15.02 -2.17
CA ILE A 174 7.72 -13.72 -1.72
C ILE A 174 8.38 -12.99 -2.90
N VAL A 175 9.32 -13.68 -3.53
CA VAL A 175 10.12 -13.12 -4.64
C VAL A 175 10.26 -14.18 -5.72
N LYS A 176 10.19 -13.75 -6.98
CA LYS A 176 10.45 -14.58 -8.16
C LYS A 176 11.36 -13.85 -9.15
N VAL A 177 12.27 -14.60 -9.79
CA VAL A 177 13.04 -14.09 -10.94
C VAL A 177 12.35 -14.52 -12.23
N ILE A 178 12.06 -13.57 -13.10
CA ILE A 178 11.44 -13.84 -14.40
C ILE A 178 12.39 -13.43 -15.53
N THR A 179 12.23 -14.03 -16.71
CA THR A 179 12.87 -13.55 -17.93
C THR A 179 12.32 -12.17 -18.28
N PRO A 180 13.16 -11.16 -18.52
CA PRO A 180 12.68 -9.88 -19.02
C PRO A 180 11.98 -10.09 -20.36
N ARG A 181 10.73 -9.71 -20.48
CA ARG A 181 10.10 -9.56 -21.80
C ARG A 181 10.71 -8.33 -22.44
N GLU A 182 11.50 -8.51 -23.49
CA GLU A 182 11.75 -7.42 -24.41
C GLU A 182 10.38 -6.95 -24.91
N ILE A 183 9.97 -5.78 -24.48
CA ILE A 183 8.90 -5.06 -25.17
C ILE A 183 9.51 -4.68 -26.49
N VAL A 184 9.30 -5.52 -27.51
CA VAL A 184 9.49 -5.10 -28.89
C VAL A 184 8.48 -3.98 -29.06
N GLU A 185 8.98 -2.76 -28.93
CA GLU A 185 8.25 -1.57 -29.35
C GLU A 185 8.02 -1.79 -30.84
N GLU A 186 6.82 -2.23 -31.19
CA GLU A 186 6.35 -2.35 -32.55
C GLU A 186 6.34 -0.91 -33.06
N GLU A 187 7.47 -0.56 -33.73
CA GLU A 187 7.64 0.68 -34.42
C GLU A 187 6.44 0.79 -35.38
N GLU A 188 5.49 1.67 -35.03
CA GLU A 188 4.38 2.04 -35.91
C GLU A 188 4.99 2.38 -37.28
N VAL A 189 4.93 1.42 -38.18
CA VAL A 189 5.20 1.64 -39.60
C VAL A 189 4.16 2.64 -40.07
N LYS A 190 4.53 3.91 -40.10
CA LYS A 190 3.78 4.94 -40.77
C LYS A 190 3.56 4.49 -42.23
N PRO A 191 2.32 4.35 -42.70
CA PRO A 191 2.09 4.06 -44.10
C PRO A 191 2.61 5.24 -44.91
N ALA A 192 3.64 4.96 -45.73
CA ALA A 192 4.17 5.89 -46.68
C ALA A 192 3.03 6.32 -47.61
N VAL A 193 2.84 7.62 -47.67
CA VAL A 193 1.99 8.30 -48.61
C VAL A 193 2.54 8.00 -50.00
N VAL A 194 1.81 7.21 -50.76
CA VAL A 194 2.05 7.09 -52.21
C VAL A 194 1.27 8.22 -52.86
N GLU A 195 2.01 9.23 -53.23
CA GLU A 195 1.60 10.30 -54.14
C GLU A 195 1.52 9.74 -55.57
N ALA A 196 0.37 9.70 -56.17
CA ALA A 196 0.24 9.62 -57.60
C ALA A 196 -1.06 10.28 -58.10
N LEU A 197 -0.90 11.48 -58.53
CA LEU A 197 -1.37 12.12 -59.77
C LEU A 197 -2.81 11.90 -60.30
N ALA A 198 -3.44 13.05 -60.44
CA ALA A 198 -4.19 13.53 -61.63
C ALA A 198 -5.68 13.21 -61.73
N GLY A 199 -6.41 14.30 -61.85
CA GLY A 199 -7.67 14.32 -62.60
C GLY A 199 -8.77 15.15 -61.94
N ALA A 200 -8.84 16.42 -62.26
CA ALA A 200 -9.96 17.33 -62.02
C ALA A 200 -11.14 17.04 -62.95
N PRO A 201 -12.19 17.87 -63.01
CA PRO A 201 -13.25 18.18 -62.00
C PRO A 201 -14.66 17.90 -62.60
N VAL A 202 -15.74 17.98 -61.83
CA VAL A 202 -17.09 18.45 -62.22
C VAL A 202 -17.98 18.54 -60.97
N GLU A 203 -18.30 19.71 -60.52
CA GLU A 203 -19.53 20.50 -60.55
C GLU A 203 -20.83 19.77 -60.14
N GLY A 204 -21.51 20.33 -59.16
CA GLY A 204 -22.92 20.02 -58.91
C GLY A 204 -23.35 20.14 -57.42
N ALA A 205 -23.72 21.31 -57.01
CA ALA A 205 -24.42 21.63 -55.75
C ALA A 205 -25.94 21.38 -55.87
N PRO A 206 -26.72 21.78 -54.89
CA PRO A 206 -27.21 21.20 -53.61
C PRO A 206 -28.74 20.96 -53.65
N PRO A 207 -29.56 21.14 -52.64
CA PRO A 207 -29.66 20.87 -51.21
C PRO A 207 -30.95 20.09 -50.81
N ALA A 208 -31.15 19.84 -49.55
CA ALA A 208 -32.46 19.86 -48.82
C ALA A 208 -32.33 18.98 -47.57
N GLU A 209 -32.37 19.55 -46.39
CA GLU A 209 -33.58 19.82 -45.56
C GLU A 209 -34.21 18.57 -44.94
N GLY A 210 -34.27 18.57 -43.62
CA GLY A 210 -35.34 17.86 -42.98
C GLY A 210 -35.02 17.10 -41.70
N ALA A 211 -35.34 17.74 -40.57
CA ALA A 211 -36.01 17.17 -39.43
C ALA A 211 -35.18 16.44 -38.31
N ALA A 212 -35.08 17.17 -37.25
CA ALA A 212 -35.12 16.62 -35.92
C ALA A 212 -36.48 15.94 -35.65
N PRO A 213 -36.54 14.98 -34.75
CA PRO A 213 -37.29 15.30 -33.53
C PRO A 213 -36.63 14.81 -32.23
N ALA A 214 -36.99 15.53 -31.21
CA ALA A 214 -36.77 15.37 -29.81
C ALA A 214 -37.67 14.25 -29.18
N PRO A 215 -37.82 14.22 -27.86
CA PRO A 215 -37.23 13.30 -26.88
C PRO A 215 -38.30 12.44 -26.20
N THR A 216 -37.90 11.32 -25.64
CA THR A 216 -38.70 10.54 -24.67
C THR A 216 -37.77 9.62 -23.93
N ALA A 217 -37.85 9.29 -22.68
CA ALA A 217 -38.71 9.51 -21.56
C ALA A 217 -38.00 8.96 -20.33
N LYS A 218 -38.15 9.60 -19.26
CA LYS A 218 -37.80 9.24 -17.90
C LYS A 218 -38.71 8.08 -17.44
N PRO A 219 -38.26 7.07 -16.72
CA PRO A 219 -39.16 6.34 -15.84
C PRO A 219 -38.93 6.70 -14.36
N GLU A 220 -40.04 6.99 -13.74
CA GLU A 220 -40.29 7.23 -12.32
C GLU A 220 -40.09 5.95 -11.47
N PRO A 221 -39.86 6.09 -10.14
CA PRO A 221 -39.72 4.95 -9.22
C PRO A 221 -41.08 4.47 -8.72
N PRO A 222 -41.25 3.18 -8.42
CA PRO A 222 -42.47 2.69 -7.79
C PRO A 222 -42.46 2.88 -6.26
N ALA A 223 -43.62 3.34 -5.79
CA ALA A 223 -43.97 3.54 -4.41
C ALA A 223 -44.23 2.23 -3.64
N LYS A 224 -44.09 2.40 -2.34
CA LYS A 224 -44.39 1.51 -1.20
C LYS A 224 -45.66 0.63 -1.31
N LYS A 225 -45.50 -0.57 -0.81
CA LYS A 225 -46.43 -1.14 0.15
C LYS A 225 -45.67 -1.95 1.21
#